data_ff7052cff68b0a6f057b1a9793968cc7
#
_entry.id   ff7052cff68b0a6f057b1a9793968cc7
#
_cell.length_a   1.000
_cell.length_b   1.000
_cell.length_c   1.000
_cell.angle_alpha   90.00
_cell.angle_beta   90.00
_cell.angle_gamma   90.00
#
_symmetry.space_group_name_H-M   'P 1'
#
loop_
_entity.id
_entity.type
_entity.pdbx_description
1 polymer ?
#
loop_
_entity_poly.entity_id
_entity_poly.type
_entity_poly.pdbx_seq_one_letter_code
_entity_poly.pdbx_strand_id
1 'polypeptide(L)'
;MRGRTKLRQEEAAVEYIPKFPTDKLDFSEVFPRPAPVEVDLGCGDGTFLAAIAEKNPMHNFLGIERLLGRVHRACRKIAGLKNARVLRLDANDAVTKLLPATSVTAFHLLFPDPWPKRRHHRRRTFTPEFLAAIARALVPGGLFHISTDHPDYFQQIQRVIATTDSFAVSDEETEFPSTTFEQRFVARGLSIQRLSLRKVSPVK
;
A
#
# COMPACT_ATOMS: atom_id res chain seq x y z
N MET A 1 19.68 18.29 -23.40
CA MET A 1 19.07 19.03 -22.29
C MET A 1 17.54 18.91 -22.21
N ARG A 2 16.77 18.99 -23.33
CA ARG A 2 15.29 18.91 -23.31
C ARG A 2 14.69 17.65 -22.68
N GLY A 3 15.30 16.47 -22.86
CA GLY A 3 14.77 15.21 -22.29
C GLY A 3 14.86 15.11 -20.78
N ARG A 4 15.92 15.63 -20.15
CA ARG A 4 16.06 15.64 -18.67
C ARG A 4 15.06 16.57 -17.98
N THR A 5 14.70 17.69 -18.61
CA THR A 5 13.72 18.64 -18.07
C THR A 5 12.31 18.05 -18.15
N LYS A 6 11.95 17.37 -19.25
CA LYS A 6 10.66 16.70 -19.40
C LYS A 6 10.47 15.58 -18.39
N LEU A 7 11.46 14.69 -18.21
CA LEU A 7 11.43 13.62 -17.21
C LEU A 7 11.24 14.18 -15.78
N ARG A 8 11.92 15.24 -15.39
CA ARG A 8 11.74 15.87 -14.08
C ARG A 8 10.34 16.46 -13.88
N GLN A 9 9.72 16.99 -14.92
CA GLN A 9 8.35 17.50 -14.88
C GLN A 9 7.34 16.35 -14.76
N GLU A 10 7.53 15.24 -15.47
CA GLU A 10 6.71 14.04 -15.38
C GLU A 10 6.85 13.36 -14.00
N GLU A 11 8.06 13.31 -13.44
CA GLU A 11 8.32 12.81 -12.07
C GLU A 11 7.62 13.68 -11.02
N ALA A 12 7.66 14.99 -11.15
CA ALA A 12 6.98 15.92 -10.23
C ALA A 12 5.46 15.85 -10.36
N ALA A 13 4.92 15.53 -11.53
CA ALA A 13 3.49 15.41 -11.75
C ALA A 13 2.85 14.17 -11.11
N VAL A 14 3.63 13.16 -10.75
CA VAL A 14 3.13 11.92 -10.13
C VAL A 14 3.34 11.85 -8.62
N GLU A 15 4.18 12.72 -8.03
CA GLU A 15 4.24 12.94 -6.59
C GLU A 15 3.06 13.81 -6.17
N TYR A 16 2.14 13.24 -5.39
CA TYR A 16 1.03 14.01 -4.84
C TYR A 16 1.44 14.66 -3.52
N ILE A 17 1.27 15.98 -3.46
CA ILE A 17 1.53 16.78 -2.26
C ILE A 17 0.19 17.37 -1.82
N PRO A 18 -0.37 16.93 -0.66
CA PRO A 18 -1.62 17.49 -0.14
C PRO A 18 -1.49 19.00 0.11
N LYS A 19 -2.51 19.76 -0.27
CA LYS A 19 -2.57 21.21 0.00
C LYS A 19 -2.58 21.50 1.50
N PHE A 20 -3.31 20.66 2.24
CA PHE A 20 -3.41 20.72 3.70
C PHE A 20 -3.06 19.35 4.29
N PRO A 21 -1.98 19.23 5.07
CA PRO A 21 -1.49 17.93 5.57
C PRO A 21 -2.44 17.24 6.56
N THR A 22 -3.45 17.93 7.06
CA THR A 22 -4.41 17.42 8.06
C THR A 22 -5.74 17.00 7.47
N ASP A 23 -6.03 17.40 6.23
CA ASP A 23 -7.32 17.16 5.62
C ASP A 23 -7.38 15.77 4.97
N LYS A 24 -8.58 15.19 4.92
CA LYS A 24 -8.79 13.94 4.19
C LYS A 24 -8.51 14.13 2.71
N LEU A 25 -7.89 13.13 2.10
CA LEU A 25 -7.60 13.15 0.66
C LEU A 25 -8.91 13.15 -0.14
N ASP A 26 -9.01 14.05 -1.10
CA ASP A 26 -9.99 13.95 -2.17
C ASP A 26 -9.33 13.26 -3.38
N PHE A 27 -9.75 12.03 -3.68
CA PHE A 27 -9.19 11.28 -4.81
C PHE A 27 -9.47 11.92 -6.17
N SER A 28 -10.44 12.82 -6.28
CA SER A 28 -10.67 13.62 -7.49
C SER A 28 -9.57 14.67 -7.72
N GLU A 29 -8.88 15.12 -6.66
CA GLU A 29 -7.69 15.97 -6.76
C GLU A 29 -6.39 15.14 -6.98
N VAL A 30 -6.37 13.89 -6.53
CA VAL A 30 -5.20 13.00 -6.67
C VAL A 30 -5.09 12.44 -8.09
N PHE A 31 -6.21 12.03 -8.68
CA PHE A 31 -6.24 11.32 -9.96
C PHE A 31 -7.01 12.06 -11.04
N PRO A 32 -6.58 11.98 -12.30
CA PRO A 32 -7.23 12.72 -13.40
C PRO A 32 -8.61 12.16 -13.79
N ARG A 33 -8.98 10.97 -13.30
CA ARG A 33 -10.28 10.36 -13.54
C ARG A 33 -10.79 9.59 -12.33
N PRO A 34 -12.10 9.53 -12.08
CA PRO A 34 -12.66 8.66 -11.06
C PRO A 34 -12.49 7.18 -11.46
N ALA A 35 -12.00 6.37 -10.53
CA ALA A 35 -11.85 4.92 -10.67
C ALA A 35 -11.71 4.31 -9.27
N PRO A 36 -11.91 2.99 -9.09
CA PRO A 36 -11.57 2.30 -7.85
C PRO A 36 -10.12 2.58 -7.44
N VAL A 37 -9.89 2.87 -6.16
CA VAL A 37 -8.56 3.22 -5.65
C VAL A 37 -7.97 2.07 -4.85
N GLU A 38 -6.76 1.67 -5.21
CA GLU A 38 -5.92 0.75 -4.44
C GLU A 38 -4.72 1.47 -3.85
N VAL A 39 -4.29 1.04 -2.66
CA VAL A 39 -3.21 1.72 -1.93
C VAL A 39 -2.08 0.74 -1.60
N ASP A 40 -0.87 1.06 -2.06
CA ASP A 40 0.37 0.33 -1.77
C ASP A 40 1.10 0.98 -0.57
N LEU A 41 1.04 0.33 0.58
CA LEU A 41 1.55 0.82 1.86
C LEU A 41 3.04 0.47 2.03
N GLY A 42 3.90 1.46 1.92
CA GLY A 42 5.34 1.28 1.86
C GLY A 42 5.79 0.87 0.47
N CYS A 43 5.34 1.56 -0.57
CA CYS A 43 5.57 1.18 -1.97
C CYS A 43 7.06 1.11 -2.39
N GLY A 44 7.97 1.50 -1.52
CA GLY A 44 9.39 1.37 -1.71
C GLY A 44 9.91 2.12 -2.94
N ASP A 45 10.54 1.40 -3.85
CA ASP A 45 11.06 1.95 -5.10
C ASP A 45 10.03 1.99 -6.25
N GLY A 46 8.78 1.63 -5.95
CA GLY A 46 7.66 1.68 -6.89
C GLY A 46 7.60 0.54 -7.91
N THR A 47 8.38 -0.55 -7.74
CA THR A 47 8.37 -1.66 -8.70
C THR A 47 7.00 -2.34 -8.78
N PHE A 48 6.42 -2.67 -7.61
CA PHE A 48 5.09 -3.26 -7.55
C PHE A 48 4.02 -2.27 -8.03
N LEU A 49 4.09 -1.03 -7.54
CA LEU A 49 3.14 0.04 -7.88
C LEU A 49 3.05 0.26 -9.40
N ALA A 50 4.20 0.33 -10.09
CA ALA A 50 4.24 0.49 -11.54
C ALA A 50 3.60 -0.72 -12.25
N ALA A 51 4.04 -1.92 -11.91
CA ALA A 51 3.59 -3.15 -12.56
C ALA A 51 2.09 -3.42 -12.36
N ILE A 52 1.54 -3.15 -11.15
CA ILE A 52 0.11 -3.35 -10.90
C ILE A 52 -0.74 -2.28 -11.60
N ALA A 53 -0.26 -1.03 -11.66
CA ALA A 53 -0.96 0.05 -12.35
C ALA A 53 -0.99 -0.15 -13.88
N GLU A 54 0.08 -0.69 -14.47
CA GLU A 54 0.12 -1.08 -15.88
C GLU A 54 -0.84 -2.23 -16.19
N LYS A 55 -0.87 -3.25 -15.32
CA LYS A 55 -1.75 -4.42 -15.47
C LYS A 55 -3.23 -4.07 -15.33
N ASN A 56 -3.56 -3.04 -14.53
CA ASN A 56 -4.94 -2.67 -14.18
C ASN A 56 -5.24 -1.20 -14.53
N PRO A 57 -5.32 -0.84 -15.82
CA PRO A 57 -5.50 0.55 -16.24
C PRO A 57 -6.86 1.15 -15.85
N MET A 58 -7.82 0.33 -15.42
CA MET A 58 -9.15 0.76 -14.98
C MET A 58 -9.22 1.15 -13.50
N HIS A 59 -8.16 0.89 -12.71
CA HIS A 59 -8.03 1.29 -11.32
C HIS A 59 -7.01 2.42 -11.16
N ASN A 60 -7.13 3.17 -10.07
CA ASN A 60 -6.15 4.14 -9.61
C ASN A 60 -5.31 3.56 -8.49
N PHE A 61 -4.02 3.88 -8.45
CA PHE A 61 -3.07 3.33 -7.50
C PHE A 61 -2.33 4.44 -6.76
N LEU A 62 -2.42 4.45 -5.42
CA LEU A 62 -1.71 5.38 -4.56
C LEU A 62 -0.60 4.63 -3.80
N GLY A 63 0.65 4.88 -4.14
CA GLY A 63 1.80 4.42 -3.37
C GLY A 63 2.08 5.36 -2.20
N ILE A 64 2.32 4.82 -1.02
CA ILE A 64 2.71 5.58 0.16
C ILE A 64 4.12 5.14 0.58
N GLU A 65 5.06 6.10 0.66
CA GLU A 65 6.44 5.84 1.07
C GLU A 65 7.01 7.04 1.82
N ARG A 66 7.69 6.81 2.95
CA ARG A 66 8.22 7.90 3.78
C ARG A 66 9.63 8.37 3.38
N LEU A 67 10.43 7.50 2.77
CA LEU A 67 11.83 7.78 2.46
C LEU A 67 11.96 8.50 1.12
N LEU A 68 12.38 9.77 1.15
CA LEU A 68 12.49 10.63 -0.04
C LEU A 68 13.22 9.95 -1.21
N GLY A 69 14.35 9.28 -0.95
CA GLY A 69 15.11 8.61 -2.00
C GLY A 69 14.38 7.42 -2.64
N ARG A 70 13.42 6.79 -1.93
CA ARG A 70 12.53 5.76 -2.48
C ARG A 70 11.38 6.40 -3.26
N VAL A 71 10.76 7.46 -2.73
CA VAL A 71 9.74 8.26 -3.43
C VAL A 71 10.24 8.70 -4.80
N HIS A 72 11.43 9.30 -4.89
CA HIS A 72 12.01 9.69 -6.18
C HIS A 72 12.20 8.52 -7.16
N ARG A 73 12.56 7.32 -6.66
CA ARG A 73 12.65 6.13 -7.52
C ARG A 73 11.29 5.65 -7.99
N ALA A 74 10.30 5.64 -7.10
CA ALA A 74 8.93 5.30 -7.43
C ALA A 74 8.34 6.25 -8.46
N CYS A 75 8.48 7.58 -8.27
CA CYS A 75 8.03 8.59 -9.22
C CYS A 75 8.64 8.40 -10.61
N ARG A 76 9.95 8.07 -10.71
CA ARG A 76 10.56 7.77 -12.01
C ARG A 76 9.94 6.56 -12.70
N LYS A 77 9.60 5.51 -11.94
CA LYS A 77 9.00 4.30 -12.52
C LYS A 77 7.58 4.52 -13.03
N ILE A 78 6.79 5.35 -12.34
CA ILE A 78 5.40 5.62 -12.70
C ILE A 78 5.18 6.87 -13.54
N ALA A 79 6.25 7.59 -13.94
CA ALA A 79 6.16 8.89 -14.61
C ALA A 79 5.28 8.91 -15.87
N GLY A 80 5.16 7.80 -16.59
CA GLY A 80 4.27 7.66 -17.76
C GLY A 80 2.83 7.23 -17.44
N LEU A 81 2.53 6.88 -16.17
CA LEU A 81 1.24 6.31 -15.80
C LEU A 81 0.27 7.39 -15.31
N LYS A 82 -0.93 7.43 -15.91
CA LYS A 82 -1.96 8.40 -15.52
C LYS A 82 -2.72 7.98 -14.27
N ASN A 83 -2.75 6.67 -13.98
CA ASN A 83 -3.49 6.05 -12.90
C ASN A 83 -2.62 5.71 -11.66
N ALA A 84 -1.40 6.20 -11.57
CA ALA A 84 -0.53 5.99 -10.42
C ALA A 84 -0.04 7.31 -9.83
N ARG A 85 0.01 7.40 -8.50
CA ARG A 85 0.55 8.54 -7.74
C ARG A 85 1.34 8.02 -6.55
N VAL A 86 2.28 8.84 -6.07
CA VAL A 86 3.03 8.58 -4.84
C VAL A 86 2.79 9.70 -3.84
N LEU A 87 2.46 9.35 -2.61
CA LEU A 87 2.36 10.26 -1.46
C LEU A 87 3.54 10.01 -0.52
N ARG A 88 4.32 11.05 -0.25
CA ARG A 88 5.41 10.97 0.72
C ARG A 88 4.89 11.12 2.13
N LEU A 89 4.66 10.00 2.82
CA LEU A 89 4.18 9.96 4.19
C LEU A 89 4.51 8.63 4.85
N ASP A 90 4.42 8.57 6.19
CA ASP A 90 4.37 7.30 6.91
C ASP A 90 3.04 6.58 6.64
N ALA A 91 3.08 5.26 6.44
CA ALA A 91 1.90 4.49 6.08
C ALA A 91 0.81 4.52 7.15
N ASN A 92 1.20 4.46 8.44
CA ASN A 92 0.24 4.52 9.55
C ASN A 92 -0.43 5.91 9.62
N ASP A 93 0.34 6.98 9.47
CA ASP A 93 -0.19 8.35 9.43
C ASP A 93 -1.16 8.55 8.25
N ALA A 94 -0.80 8.04 7.07
CA ALA A 94 -1.67 8.12 5.90
C ALA A 94 -3.02 7.44 6.15
N VAL A 95 -3.01 6.19 6.61
CA VAL A 95 -4.22 5.41 6.84
C VAL A 95 -5.08 6.01 7.94
N THR A 96 -4.47 6.41 9.06
CA THR A 96 -5.22 6.90 10.22
C THR A 96 -5.75 8.32 10.03
N LYS A 97 -4.97 9.19 9.39
CA LYS A 97 -5.24 10.63 9.34
C LYS A 97 -5.81 11.11 8.00
N LEU A 98 -5.29 10.62 6.86
CA LEU A 98 -5.60 11.22 5.56
C LEU A 98 -6.58 10.42 4.71
N LEU A 99 -6.55 9.08 4.71
CA LEU A 99 -7.46 8.30 3.87
C LEU A 99 -8.91 8.45 4.34
N PRO A 100 -9.84 8.78 3.43
CA PRO A 100 -11.26 8.87 3.76
C PRO A 100 -11.85 7.51 4.16
N ALA A 101 -12.95 7.52 4.88
CA ALA A 101 -13.70 6.30 5.15
C ALA A 101 -14.33 5.75 3.86
N THR A 102 -14.38 4.42 3.73
CA THR A 102 -15.10 3.72 2.64
C THR A 102 -14.70 4.23 1.25
N SER A 103 -13.40 4.40 1.01
CA SER A 103 -12.88 5.03 -0.21
C SER A 103 -11.82 4.21 -0.95
N VAL A 104 -11.30 3.15 -0.33
CA VAL A 104 -10.24 2.30 -0.87
C VAL A 104 -10.79 0.91 -1.16
N THR A 105 -10.53 0.38 -2.36
CA THR A 105 -10.99 -0.95 -2.78
C THR A 105 -10.04 -2.06 -2.37
N ALA A 106 -8.73 -1.78 -2.36
CA ALA A 106 -7.74 -2.72 -1.85
C ALA A 106 -6.54 -2.03 -1.23
N PHE A 107 -5.98 -2.64 -0.19
CA PHE A 107 -4.68 -2.30 0.36
C PHE A 107 -3.66 -3.41 0.09
N HIS A 108 -2.42 -3.01 -0.15
CA HIS A 108 -1.27 -3.90 -0.27
C HIS A 108 -0.24 -3.51 0.81
N LEU A 109 0.11 -4.45 1.69
CA LEU A 109 1.17 -4.31 2.69
C LEU A 109 2.20 -5.41 2.43
N LEU A 110 3.18 -5.09 1.60
CA LEU A 110 4.11 -6.07 1.06
C LEU A 110 5.49 -5.91 1.72
N PHE A 111 5.92 -6.94 2.43
CA PHE A 111 7.22 -7.00 3.12
C PHE A 111 7.49 -5.82 4.07
N PRO A 112 6.54 -5.51 4.99
CA PRO A 112 6.76 -4.47 5.99
C PRO A 112 7.96 -4.83 6.88
N ASP A 113 8.66 -3.81 7.40
CA ASP A 113 9.83 -3.98 8.26
C ASP A 113 9.52 -4.91 9.45
N PRO A 114 10.16 -6.08 9.57
CA PRO A 114 9.79 -7.09 10.56
C PRO A 114 10.28 -6.78 11.97
N TRP A 115 11.25 -5.85 12.14
CA TRP A 115 11.84 -5.49 13.42
C TRP A 115 12.14 -6.71 14.30
N PRO A 116 13.11 -7.59 13.96
CA PRO A 116 13.27 -8.93 14.55
C PRO A 116 13.62 -8.91 16.04
N LYS A 117 14.24 -7.85 16.56
CA LYS A 117 14.57 -7.73 17.99
C LYS A 117 13.31 -7.38 18.80
N ARG A 118 12.99 -8.17 19.83
CA ARG A 118 11.78 -8.00 20.69
C ARG A 118 11.57 -6.55 21.15
N ARG A 119 12.64 -5.84 21.59
CA ARG A 119 12.56 -4.43 22.01
C ARG A 119 12.09 -3.47 20.91
N HIS A 120 12.12 -3.91 19.63
CA HIS A 120 11.71 -3.13 18.47
C HIS A 120 10.32 -3.50 17.94
N HIS A 121 9.65 -4.54 18.46
CA HIS A 121 8.32 -4.98 17.97
C HIS A 121 7.28 -3.86 18.01
N ARG A 122 7.39 -2.89 18.94
CA ARG A 122 6.54 -1.68 18.99
C ARG A 122 6.62 -0.79 17.73
N ARG A 123 7.60 -1.03 16.84
CA ARG A 123 7.77 -0.30 15.58
C ARG A 123 7.09 -1.00 14.40
N ARG A 124 6.58 -2.21 14.62
CA ARG A 124 5.85 -2.96 13.59
C ARG A 124 4.58 -2.22 13.23
N THR A 125 4.33 -2.06 11.94
CA THR A 125 3.16 -1.32 11.42
C THR A 125 1.84 -2.01 11.74
N PHE A 126 1.82 -3.36 11.73
CA PHE A 126 0.59 -4.12 11.89
C PHE A 126 0.18 -4.21 13.37
N THR A 127 -0.74 -3.33 13.78
CA THR A 127 -1.33 -3.24 15.12
C THR A 127 -2.85 -3.29 15.04
N PRO A 128 -3.59 -3.53 16.15
CA PRO A 128 -5.04 -3.46 16.16
C PRO A 128 -5.57 -2.10 15.66
N GLU A 129 -4.97 -0.99 16.06
CA GLU A 129 -5.36 0.37 15.66
C GLU A 129 -5.14 0.58 14.16
N PHE A 130 -4.02 0.08 13.61
CA PHE A 130 -3.75 0.13 12.18
C PHE A 130 -4.79 -0.70 11.41
N LEU A 131 -5.10 -1.92 11.87
CA LEU A 131 -6.10 -2.77 11.24
C LEU A 131 -7.49 -2.15 11.27
N ALA A 132 -7.87 -1.51 12.37
CA ALA A 132 -9.14 -0.78 12.48
C ALA A 132 -9.20 0.42 11.50
N ALA A 133 -8.08 1.14 11.32
CA ALA A 133 -8.00 2.23 10.38
C ALA A 133 -8.07 1.75 8.92
N ILE A 134 -7.47 0.60 8.58
CA ILE A 134 -7.63 -0.09 7.30
C ILE A 134 -9.10 -0.45 7.07
N ALA A 135 -9.76 -1.09 8.06
CA ALA A 135 -11.17 -1.45 7.97
C ALA A 135 -12.07 -0.23 7.73
N ARG A 136 -11.79 0.91 8.38
CA ARG A 136 -12.52 2.16 8.18
C ARG A 136 -12.39 2.69 6.75
N ALA A 137 -11.17 2.65 6.18
CA ALA A 137 -10.89 3.21 4.87
C ALA A 137 -11.36 2.31 3.71
N LEU A 138 -11.40 0.98 3.90
CA LEU A 138 -11.88 0.04 2.89
C LEU A 138 -13.39 0.21 2.61
N VAL A 139 -13.76 0.05 1.35
CA VAL A 139 -15.16 -0.15 0.96
C VAL A 139 -15.69 -1.49 1.52
N PRO A 140 -17.02 -1.70 1.68
CA PRO A 140 -17.56 -3.03 1.98
C PRO A 140 -17.09 -4.06 0.96
N GLY A 141 -16.61 -5.22 1.41
CA GLY A 141 -16.04 -6.25 0.55
C GLY A 141 -14.63 -5.95 0.01
N GLY A 142 -14.05 -4.79 0.33
CA GLY A 142 -12.69 -4.43 -0.07
C GLY A 142 -11.64 -5.38 0.50
N LEU A 143 -10.47 -5.45 -0.14
CA LEU A 143 -9.43 -6.43 0.13
C LEU A 143 -8.22 -5.81 0.85
N PHE A 144 -7.56 -6.61 1.69
CA PHE A 144 -6.28 -6.26 2.28
C PHE A 144 -5.30 -7.40 2.09
N HIS A 145 -4.31 -7.16 1.22
CA HIS A 145 -3.27 -8.13 0.86
C HIS A 145 -2.00 -7.88 1.68
N ILE A 146 -1.48 -8.95 2.27
CA ILE A 146 -0.33 -8.91 3.16
C ILE A 146 0.67 -9.96 2.72
N SER A 147 1.95 -9.60 2.64
CA SER A 147 3.04 -10.55 2.40
C SER A 147 4.22 -10.25 3.32
N THR A 148 4.87 -11.29 3.84
CA THR A 148 6.10 -11.16 4.62
C THR A 148 6.95 -12.43 4.48
N ASP A 149 8.28 -12.29 4.55
CA ASP A 149 9.27 -13.36 4.61
C ASP A 149 9.61 -13.77 6.05
N HIS A 150 9.01 -13.08 7.07
CA HIS A 150 9.37 -13.24 8.47
C HIS A 150 8.30 -14.00 9.26
N PRO A 151 8.50 -15.29 9.61
CA PRO A 151 7.45 -16.12 10.23
C PRO A 151 6.92 -15.60 11.56
N ASP A 152 7.78 -15.06 12.44
CA ASP A 152 7.35 -14.48 13.71
C ASP A 152 6.46 -13.25 13.51
N TYR A 153 6.77 -12.41 12.49
CA TYR A 153 5.91 -11.27 12.18
C TYR A 153 4.57 -11.73 11.60
N PHE A 154 4.57 -12.77 10.77
CA PHE A 154 3.33 -13.36 10.25
C PHE A 154 2.43 -13.89 11.36
N GLN A 155 3.00 -14.59 12.36
CA GLN A 155 2.25 -15.04 13.53
C GLN A 155 1.66 -13.87 14.33
N GLN A 156 2.39 -12.75 14.47
CA GLN A 156 1.85 -11.56 15.11
C GLN A 156 0.68 -10.99 14.31
N ILE A 157 0.80 -10.89 12.97
CA ILE A 157 -0.28 -10.44 12.07
C ILE A 157 -1.53 -11.28 12.29
N GLN A 158 -1.41 -12.61 12.30
CA GLN A 158 -2.54 -13.53 12.55
C GLN A 158 -3.18 -13.29 13.93
N ARG A 159 -2.38 -13.07 14.98
CA ARG A 159 -2.92 -12.76 16.33
C ARG A 159 -3.70 -11.44 16.33
N VAL A 160 -3.21 -10.41 15.65
CA VAL A 160 -3.93 -9.13 15.56
C VAL A 160 -5.24 -9.29 14.79
N ILE A 161 -5.25 -10.04 13.69
CA ILE A 161 -6.46 -10.31 12.91
C ILE A 161 -7.51 -11.03 13.77
N ALA A 162 -7.09 -11.99 14.58
CA ALA A 162 -7.99 -12.72 15.49
C ALA A 162 -8.65 -11.83 16.58
N THR A 163 -8.26 -10.58 16.73
CA THR A 163 -8.88 -9.64 17.69
C THR A 163 -10.06 -8.85 17.11
N THR A 164 -10.44 -9.07 15.85
CA THR A 164 -11.52 -8.32 15.19
C THR A 164 -12.37 -9.19 14.29
N ASP A 165 -13.67 -8.91 14.24
CA ASP A 165 -14.63 -9.52 13.31
C ASP A 165 -14.80 -8.70 12.02
N SER A 166 -13.99 -7.66 11.83
CA SER A 166 -14.09 -6.78 10.65
C SER A 166 -13.58 -7.41 9.36
N PHE A 167 -12.89 -8.54 9.45
CA PHE A 167 -12.27 -9.21 8.31
C PHE A 167 -12.53 -10.72 8.33
N ALA A 168 -12.72 -11.28 7.13
CA ALA A 168 -12.63 -12.72 6.88
C ALA A 168 -11.39 -13.01 6.01
N VAL A 169 -10.80 -14.19 6.17
CA VAL A 169 -9.76 -14.65 5.25
C VAL A 169 -10.40 -14.86 3.89
N SER A 170 -9.75 -14.36 2.85
CA SER A 170 -10.19 -14.52 1.46
C SER A 170 -9.35 -15.57 0.77
N ASP A 171 -10.00 -16.56 0.17
CA ASP A 171 -9.37 -17.60 -0.64
C ASP A 171 -9.18 -17.15 -2.11
N GLU A 172 -9.45 -15.90 -2.44
CA GLU A 172 -9.22 -15.39 -3.78
C GLU A 172 -7.71 -15.39 -4.09
N GLU A 173 -7.32 -16.28 -4.99
CA GLU A 173 -5.99 -16.25 -5.59
C GLU A 173 -5.88 -15.02 -6.49
N THR A 174 -5.22 -13.98 -6.00
CA THR A 174 -4.91 -12.80 -6.80
C THR A 174 -3.45 -12.89 -7.23
N GLU A 175 -3.23 -13.03 -8.54
CA GLU A 175 -1.89 -12.93 -9.10
C GLU A 175 -1.39 -11.50 -9.08
N PHE A 176 -0.48 -11.20 -8.18
CA PHE A 176 0.18 -9.92 -8.08
C PHE A 176 1.53 -9.93 -8.81
N PRO A 177 1.93 -8.77 -9.38
CA PRO A 177 3.30 -8.58 -9.83
C PRO A 177 4.28 -8.79 -8.66
N SER A 178 5.40 -9.45 -8.91
CA SER A 178 6.43 -9.63 -7.89
C SER A 178 7.09 -8.31 -7.51
N THR A 179 7.27 -8.07 -6.21
CA THR A 179 8.07 -6.95 -5.72
C THR A 179 9.56 -7.20 -5.91
N THR A 180 10.38 -6.14 -5.88
CA THR A 180 11.85 -6.28 -5.87
C THR A 180 12.33 -7.11 -4.66
N PHE A 181 11.64 -7.01 -3.51
CA PHE A 181 11.97 -7.81 -2.32
C PHE A 181 11.62 -9.27 -2.51
N GLU A 182 10.45 -9.55 -3.05
CA GLU A 182 9.99 -10.91 -3.34
C GLU A 182 10.96 -11.65 -4.26
N GLN A 183 11.37 -11.03 -5.36
CA GLN A 183 12.35 -11.61 -6.28
C GLN A 183 13.66 -11.97 -5.56
N ARG A 184 14.14 -11.10 -4.66
CA ARG A 184 15.36 -11.34 -3.87
C ARG A 184 15.19 -12.46 -2.85
N PHE A 185 14.01 -12.59 -2.23
CA PHE A 185 13.74 -13.62 -1.22
C PHE A 185 13.58 -14.99 -1.88
N VAL A 186 12.84 -15.07 -2.99
CA VAL A 186 12.73 -16.29 -3.80
C VAL A 186 14.10 -16.75 -4.28
N ALA A 187 14.93 -15.85 -4.80
CA ALA A 187 16.30 -16.17 -5.22
C ALA A 187 17.21 -16.68 -4.07
N ARG A 188 16.85 -16.42 -2.81
CA ARG A 188 17.55 -16.93 -1.60
C ARG A 188 16.87 -18.16 -1.01
N GLY A 189 15.85 -18.72 -1.63
CA GLY A 189 15.10 -19.86 -1.13
C GLY A 189 14.27 -19.60 0.12
N LEU A 190 13.94 -18.33 0.42
CA LEU A 190 13.10 -17.98 1.55
C LEU A 190 11.61 -18.21 1.19
N SER A 191 10.85 -18.78 2.12
CA SER A 191 9.42 -18.93 1.99
C SER A 191 8.71 -17.60 2.24
N ILE A 192 7.72 -17.27 1.42
CA ILE A 192 6.91 -16.07 1.57
C ILE A 192 5.55 -16.47 2.14
N GLN A 193 5.19 -15.85 3.25
CA GLN A 193 3.86 -15.98 3.84
C GLN A 193 2.95 -14.92 3.21
N ARG A 194 1.78 -15.34 2.72
CA ARG A 194 0.77 -14.46 2.13
C ARG A 194 -0.56 -14.65 2.82
N LEU A 195 -1.31 -13.57 2.91
CA LEU A 195 -2.66 -13.56 3.45
C LEU A 195 -3.47 -12.48 2.74
N SER A 196 -4.67 -12.82 2.32
CA SER A 196 -5.67 -11.88 1.83
C SER A 196 -6.85 -11.83 2.79
N LEU A 197 -7.27 -10.64 3.17
CA LEU A 197 -8.40 -10.38 4.04
C LEU A 197 -9.46 -9.63 3.26
N ARG A 198 -10.73 -10.03 3.42
CA ARG A 198 -11.89 -9.30 2.90
C ARG A 198 -12.57 -8.58 4.05
N LYS A 199 -12.83 -7.28 3.88
CA LYS A 199 -13.66 -6.55 4.84
C LYS A 199 -15.07 -7.10 4.83
N VAL A 200 -15.53 -7.58 5.98
CA VAL A 200 -16.91 -7.99 6.19
C VAL A 200 -17.72 -6.84 6.77
N SER A 201 -18.99 -6.74 6.37
CA SER A 201 -19.91 -5.83 7.05
C SER A 201 -20.22 -6.40 8.42
N PRO A 202 -20.25 -5.59 9.50
CA PRO A 202 -20.70 -6.09 10.79
C PRO A 202 -22.12 -6.66 10.61
N VAL A 203 -22.29 -7.89 11.06
CA VAL A 203 -23.64 -8.49 11.19
C VAL A 203 -24.41 -7.59 12.15
N LYS A 204 -25.52 -7.00 11.68
CA LYS A 204 -26.42 -6.17 12.51
C LYS A 204 -27.13 -7.02 13.54
#